data_12563268853e59b2a62688c5713a35a7
#
_entry.id   12563268853e59b2a62688c5713a35a7
#
_cell.length_a   1.000
_cell.length_b   1.000
_cell.length_c   1.000
_cell.angle_alpha   90.00
_cell.angle_beta   90.00
_cell.angle_gamma   90.00
#
_symmetry.space_group_name_H-M   'P 1'
#
loop_
_entity.id
_entity.type
_entity.pdbx_description
1 polymer ?
#
loop_
_entity_poly.entity_id
_entity_poly.type
_entity_poly.pdbx_seq_one_letter_code
_entity_poly.pdbx_strand_id
1 'polypeptide(L)'
;TERDWTLLVQGVDLHDDRVAALMQQFRFIPDARLDDVMISYATEGGGVGPHFDSYDVFLLQAHGQRRWRIGRQKDLSLVPDMPLKILANFKPEHDWVLNPGDMLYLPPRYAHDGIAQGECMTYSVGFRVPQTGDLARELLVRLSEGAEEAAGGDLYKDATQPAVAKPAAMPEGLAEFAKSALQKALKDPKALQRALGEYLTEPKANVWFEMGDMPDKLKSVRLDRRSKMMYDNHHIFLNGESWRAAGQDASLMRRLADCRELTDVELKKASSEALSLLMEWCDDGWVHPAD
;
A
#
# COMPACT_ATOMS: atom_id res chain seq x y z
N THR A 1 38.70 2.16 7.68
CA THR A 1 37.32 1.67 7.53
C THR A 1 36.42 2.57 8.35
N GLU A 2 35.45 3.20 7.71
CA GLU A 2 34.46 4.02 8.41
C GLU A 2 33.63 3.13 9.33
N ARG A 3 33.29 3.64 10.51
CA ARG A 3 32.48 2.94 11.54
C ARG A 3 31.24 3.77 11.84
N ASP A 4 30.29 3.14 12.53
CA ASP A 4 29.13 3.83 13.12
C ASP A 4 28.18 4.47 12.10
N TRP A 5 28.07 3.90 10.88
CA TRP A 5 27.10 4.37 9.89
C TRP A 5 26.21 3.24 9.36
N THR A 6 25.04 3.63 8.86
CA THR A 6 24.06 2.74 8.25
C THR A 6 23.50 3.37 6.98
N LEU A 7 23.42 2.61 5.91
CA LEU A 7 22.69 2.96 4.69
C LEU A 7 21.34 2.24 4.69
N LEU A 8 20.26 2.96 4.44
CA LEU A 8 18.91 2.44 4.31
C LEU A 8 18.43 2.61 2.86
N VAL A 9 18.04 1.51 2.22
CA VAL A 9 17.48 1.52 0.86
C VAL A 9 16.06 0.98 0.91
N GLN A 10 15.09 1.85 0.66
CA GLN A 10 13.66 1.49 0.67
C GLN A 10 13.22 0.93 -0.68
N GLY A 11 12.19 0.08 -0.68
CA GLY A 11 11.55 -0.43 -1.89
C GLY A 11 12.46 -1.30 -2.76
N VAL A 12 13.40 -2.05 -2.18
CA VAL A 12 14.34 -2.88 -2.94
C VAL A 12 13.61 -3.99 -3.71
N ASP A 13 12.46 -4.45 -3.21
CA ASP A 13 11.56 -5.38 -3.90
C ASP A 13 11.06 -4.85 -5.26
N LEU A 14 11.03 -3.54 -5.46
CA LEU A 14 10.66 -2.92 -6.74
C LEU A 14 11.79 -3.00 -7.78
N HIS A 15 13.03 -3.32 -7.37
CA HIS A 15 14.22 -3.25 -8.19
C HIS A 15 14.99 -4.57 -8.34
N ASP A 16 14.79 -5.53 -7.44
CA ASP A 16 15.46 -6.85 -7.47
C ASP A 16 14.43 -7.99 -7.35
N ASP A 17 14.45 -8.91 -8.31
CA ASP A 17 13.49 -10.01 -8.40
C ASP A 17 13.60 -10.99 -7.22
N ARG A 18 14.79 -11.17 -6.64
CA ARG A 18 14.99 -12.05 -5.47
C ARG A 18 14.40 -11.44 -4.21
N VAL A 19 14.48 -10.11 -4.08
CA VAL A 19 13.85 -9.39 -2.97
C VAL A 19 12.34 -9.35 -3.14
N ALA A 20 11.85 -9.16 -4.37
CA ALA A 20 10.42 -9.32 -4.68
C ALA A 20 9.92 -10.73 -4.34
N ALA A 21 10.67 -11.78 -4.70
CA ALA A 21 10.33 -13.17 -4.36
C ALA A 21 10.35 -13.42 -2.84
N LEU A 22 11.25 -12.78 -2.09
CA LEU A 22 11.23 -12.82 -0.62
C LEU A 22 9.93 -12.19 -0.09
N MET A 23 9.53 -11.02 -0.57
CA MET A 23 8.30 -10.35 -0.16
C MET A 23 7.05 -11.22 -0.42
N GLN A 24 7.02 -11.97 -1.53
CA GLN A 24 5.91 -12.89 -1.84
C GLN A 24 5.70 -13.97 -0.75
N GLN A 25 6.72 -14.34 0.01
CA GLN A 25 6.59 -15.31 1.11
C GLN A 25 5.79 -14.75 2.31
N PHE A 26 5.60 -13.43 2.37
CA PHE A 26 4.79 -12.78 3.39
C PHE A 26 3.32 -12.58 2.99
N ARG A 27 2.88 -13.08 1.84
CA ARG A 27 1.49 -13.01 1.37
C ARG A 27 0.51 -13.92 2.14
N PHE A 28 0.91 -14.49 3.24
CA PHE A 28 -0.01 -14.96 4.27
C PHE A 28 -0.70 -13.79 5.01
N ILE A 29 -0.19 -12.58 4.83
CA ILE A 29 -0.84 -11.30 5.17
C ILE A 29 -1.45 -10.74 3.88
N PRO A 30 -2.65 -10.13 3.91
CA PRO A 30 -3.26 -9.53 2.72
C PRO A 30 -2.36 -8.50 2.02
N ASP A 31 -2.32 -8.53 0.69
CA ASP A 31 -1.51 -7.58 -0.13
C ASP A 31 -1.79 -6.10 0.18
N ALA A 32 -3.02 -5.78 0.59
CA ALA A 32 -3.39 -4.45 1.06
C ALA A 32 -2.55 -3.96 2.26
N ARG A 33 -1.95 -4.89 3.01
CA ARG A 33 -1.12 -4.60 4.17
C ARG A 33 0.39 -4.65 3.88
N LEU A 34 0.82 -5.28 2.79
CA LEU A 34 2.23 -5.29 2.38
C LEU A 34 2.63 -3.92 1.85
N ASP A 35 3.79 -3.42 2.29
CA ASP A 35 4.31 -2.13 1.83
C ASP A 35 5.54 -2.29 0.95
N ASP A 36 6.69 -2.60 1.53
CA ASP A 36 7.94 -2.81 0.80
C ASP A 36 8.94 -3.66 1.60
N VAL A 37 10.06 -3.96 0.96
CA VAL A 37 11.26 -4.48 1.62
C VAL A 37 12.32 -3.39 1.62
N MET A 38 12.64 -2.87 2.80
CA MET A 38 13.79 -2.00 3.03
C MET A 38 15.01 -2.85 3.40
N ILE A 39 16.16 -2.56 2.82
CA ILE A 39 17.44 -3.18 3.19
C ILE A 39 18.33 -2.16 3.88
N SER A 40 18.78 -2.50 5.08
CA SER A 40 19.83 -1.76 5.77
C SER A 40 21.16 -2.47 5.66
N TYR A 41 22.20 -1.74 5.25
CA TYR A 41 23.60 -2.13 5.36
C TYR A 41 24.25 -1.28 6.44
N ALA A 42 24.97 -1.90 7.37
CA ALA A 42 25.64 -1.19 8.46
C ALA A 42 27.05 -1.69 8.68
N THR A 43 27.95 -0.78 9.07
CA THR A 43 29.30 -1.11 9.56
C THR A 43 29.30 -1.33 11.07
N GLU A 44 30.40 -1.79 11.63
CA GLU A 44 30.57 -1.98 13.09
C GLU A 44 30.06 -0.75 13.87
N GLY A 45 29.15 -0.96 14.83
CA GLY A 45 28.54 0.07 15.64
C GLY A 45 27.41 0.83 14.96
N GLY A 46 27.23 0.66 13.66
CA GLY A 46 26.19 1.36 12.88
C GLY A 46 24.78 0.98 13.31
N GLY A 47 23.89 1.96 13.31
CA GLY A 47 22.47 1.85 13.66
C GLY A 47 21.73 3.15 13.40
N VAL A 48 20.43 3.14 13.61
CA VAL A 48 19.55 4.32 13.46
C VAL A 48 19.31 5.01 14.83
N GLY A 49 19.63 4.29 15.90
CA GLY A 49 19.32 4.70 17.26
C GLY A 49 17.94 4.20 17.71
N PRO A 50 17.63 4.33 19.02
CA PRO A 50 16.38 3.83 19.57
C PRO A 50 15.18 4.62 19.07
N HIS A 51 14.21 3.93 18.45
CA HIS A 51 12.99 4.51 17.89
C HIS A 51 11.82 3.52 17.95
N PHE A 52 10.68 3.91 17.45
CA PHE A 52 9.53 3.03 17.22
C PHE A 52 8.84 3.39 15.90
N ASP A 53 8.26 2.39 15.28
CA ASP A 53 7.44 2.55 14.08
C ASP A 53 5.95 2.52 14.39
N SER A 54 5.13 3.09 13.52
CA SER A 54 3.67 3.05 13.63
C SER A 54 3.05 1.84 12.93
N TYR A 55 3.88 0.94 12.37
CA TYR A 55 3.49 -0.22 11.58
C TYR A 55 4.17 -1.50 12.10
N ASP A 56 3.64 -2.62 11.62
CA ASP A 56 4.25 -3.94 11.83
C ASP A 56 5.48 -4.10 10.94
N VAL A 57 6.52 -4.78 11.41
CA VAL A 57 7.70 -5.10 10.61
C VAL A 57 8.30 -6.45 10.99
N PHE A 58 8.73 -7.21 9.98
CA PHE A 58 9.63 -8.35 10.17
C PHE A 58 11.05 -7.95 9.79
N LEU A 59 11.99 -8.17 10.69
CA LEU A 59 13.40 -7.86 10.54
C LEU A 59 14.16 -9.18 10.33
N LEU A 60 14.50 -9.50 9.08
CA LEU A 60 15.26 -10.67 8.71
C LEU A 60 16.75 -10.32 8.69
N GLN A 61 17.54 -10.96 9.52
CA GLN A 61 19.01 -10.82 9.47
C GLN A 61 19.54 -11.61 8.29
N ALA A 62 20.00 -10.89 7.25
CA ALA A 62 20.42 -11.51 6.00
C ALA A 62 21.93 -11.77 5.93
N HIS A 63 22.75 -10.90 6.54
CA HIS A 63 24.21 -11.02 6.56
C HIS A 63 24.78 -10.46 7.86
N GLY A 64 25.88 -11.04 8.37
CA GLY A 64 26.52 -10.57 9.59
C GLY A 64 25.61 -10.64 10.81
N GLN A 65 25.95 -9.93 11.86
CA GLN A 65 25.23 -9.95 13.12
C GLN A 65 24.72 -8.55 13.49
N ARG A 66 23.51 -8.48 14.07
CA ARG A 66 22.96 -7.26 14.64
C ARG A 66 22.39 -7.52 16.02
N ARG A 67 22.80 -6.70 16.98
CA ARG A 67 22.26 -6.70 18.34
C ARG A 67 20.98 -5.87 18.33
N TRP A 68 19.87 -6.47 18.72
CA TRP A 68 18.59 -5.82 18.85
C TRP A 68 18.20 -5.68 20.32
N ARG A 69 18.01 -4.44 20.75
CA ARG A 69 17.42 -4.10 22.04
C ARG A 69 16.01 -3.66 21.80
N ILE A 70 15.03 -4.27 22.48
CA ILE A 70 13.61 -4.00 22.25
C ILE A 70 12.86 -3.89 23.56
N GLY A 71 11.76 -3.14 23.59
CA GLY A 71 10.92 -3.02 24.77
C GLY A 71 9.64 -2.24 24.55
N ARG A 72 8.64 -2.56 25.38
CA ARG A 72 7.45 -1.71 25.50
C ARG A 72 7.83 -0.47 26.27
N GLN A 73 7.39 0.69 25.78
CA GLN A 73 7.76 1.94 26.39
C GLN A 73 6.58 2.90 26.42
N LYS A 74 6.31 3.47 27.60
CA LYS A 74 5.25 4.47 27.76
C LYS A 74 5.74 5.89 27.47
N ASP A 75 6.98 6.17 27.86
CA ASP A 75 7.63 7.45 27.59
C ASP A 75 8.16 7.46 26.15
N LEU A 76 7.49 8.19 25.29
CA LEU A 76 7.83 8.36 23.88
C LEU A 76 8.49 9.73 23.60
N SER A 77 9.05 10.37 24.63
CA SER A 77 9.79 11.62 24.48
C SER A 77 10.96 11.44 23.54
N LEU A 78 11.09 12.38 22.61
CA LEU A 78 12.14 12.36 21.59
C LEU A 78 13.30 13.28 22.00
N VAL A 79 14.49 12.97 21.51
CA VAL A 79 15.64 13.87 21.60
C VAL A 79 15.35 15.11 20.75
N PRO A 80 15.40 16.34 21.33
CA PRO A 80 15.17 17.56 20.59
C PRO A 80 16.20 17.76 19.46
N ASP A 81 15.78 18.45 18.41
CA ASP A 81 16.61 18.92 17.29
C ASP A 81 17.38 17.83 16.54
N MET A 82 16.96 16.57 16.65
CA MET A 82 17.50 15.48 15.84
C MET A 82 16.72 15.33 14.54
N PRO A 83 17.38 15.07 13.40
CA PRO A 83 16.71 14.84 12.12
C PRO A 83 15.88 13.55 12.10
N LEU A 84 16.18 12.61 13.00
CA LEU A 84 15.45 11.36 13.21
C LEU A 84 14.69 11.39 14.54
N LYS A 85 13.58 10.66 14.60
CA LYS A 85 12.74 10.54 15.81
C LYS A 85 13.37 9.57 16.82
N ILE A 86 14.45 9.98 17.47
CA ILE A 86 15.19 9.18 18.43
C ILE A 86 14.55 9.30 19.83
N LEU A 87 14.30 8.18 20.49
CA LEU A 87 13.80 8.12 21.85
C LEU A 87 14.84 8.60 22.86
N ALA A 88 14.50 9.58 23.70
CA ALA A 88 15.40 10.14 24.70
C ALA A 88 15.66 9.17 25.88
N ASN A 89 14.65 8.39 26.26
CA ASN A 89 14.66 7.58 27.48
C ASN A 89 14.38 6.10 27.20
N PHE A 90 15.05 5.53 26.19
CA PHE A 90 14.85 4.13 25.80
C PHE A 90 15.28 3.16 26.90
N LYS A 91 14.37 2.23 27.27
CA LYS A 91 14.59 1.20 28.29
C LYS A 91 14.26 -0.16 27.69
N PRO A 92 15.27 -0.91 27.21
CA PRO A 92 15.03 -2.23 26.63
C PRO A 92 14.60 -3.25 27.69
N GLU A 93 13.65 -4.11 27.34
CA GLU A 93 13.22 -5.28 28.11
C GLU A 93 13.95 -6.56 27.66
N HIS A 94 14.33 -6.59 26.38
CA HIS A 94 15.02 -7.72 25.75
C HIS A 94 16.23 -7.24 24.95
N ASP A 95 17.22 -8.11 24.86
CA ASP A 95 18.49 -7.85 24.21
C ASP A 95 18.99 -9.16 23.55
N TRP A 96 19.02 -9.19 22.23
CA TRP A 96 19.41 -10.37 21.46
C TRP A 96 20.36 -9.99 20.33
N VAL A 97 21.24 -10.95 19.97
CA VAL A 97 22.03 -10.89 18.75
C VAL A 97 21.39 -11.81 17.73
N LEU A 98 20.98 -11.25 16.61
CA LEU A 98 20.46 -12.01 15.49
C LEU A 98 21.59 -12.38 14.53
N ASN A 99 21.58 -13.65 14.11
CA ASN A 99 22.47 -14.23 13.11
C ASN A 99 21.76 -14.35 11.77
N PRO A 100 22.49 -14.55 10.65
CA PRO A 100 21.88 -14.79 9.36
C PRO A 100 20.85 -15.93 9.40
N GLY A 101 19.62 -15.61 8.94
CA GLY A 101 18.47 -16.50 8.97
C GLY A 101 17.53 -16.28 10.15
N ASP A 102 17.97 -15.59 11.23
CA ASP A 102 17.07 -15.21 12.32
C ASP A 102 16.13 -14.09 11.87
N MET A 103 14.90 -14.10 12.40
CA MET A 103 13.88 -13.11 12.12
C MET A 103 13.22 -12.61 13.39
N LEU A 104 13.06 -11.28 13.50
CA LEU A 104 12.40 -10.62 14.62
C LEU A 104 11.14 -9.91 14.10
N TYR A 105 10.00 -10.18 14.73
CA TYR A 105 8.77 -9.43 14.49
C TYR A 105 8.59 -8.32 15.54
N LEU A 106 8.30 -7.12 15.07
CA LEU A 106 7.99 -5.96 15.92
C LEU A 106 6.58 -5.44 15.59
N PRO A 107 5.67 -5.43 16.57
CA PRO A 107 4.37 -4.79 16.41
C PRO A 107 4.48 -3.27 16.45
N PRO A 108 3.44 -2.54 16.00
CA PRO A 108 3.41 -1.08 16.05
C PRO A 108 3.74 -0.53 17.43
N ARG A 109 4.52 0.56 17.48
CA ARG A 109 4.95 1.29 18.67
C ARG A 109 5.82 0.48 19.65
N TYR A 110 6.37 -0.62 19.21
CA TYR A 110 7.37 -1.35 20.00
C TYR A 110 8.74 -0.70 19.81
N ALA A 111 9.29 -0.14 20.90
CA ALA A 111 10.56 0.56 20.83
C ALA A 111 11.72 -0.41 20.59
N HIS A 112 12.62 -0.04 19.71
CA HIS A 112 13.74 -0.89 19.31
C HIS A 112 14.97 -0.09 18.91
N ASP A 113 16.12 -0.74 19.01
CA ASP A 113 17.42 -0.20 18.65
C ASP A 113 18.32 -1.33 18.13
N GLY A 114 18.74 -1.23 16.89
CA GLY A 114 19.55 -2.23 16.19
C GLY A 114 20.97 -1.73 15.96
N ILE A 115 21.96 -2.39 16.57
CA ILE A 115 23.37 -2.02 16.48
C ILE A 115 24.13 -3.14 15.78
N ALA A 116 24.85 -2.80 14.72
CA ALA A 116 25.67 -3.73 13.97
C ALA A 116 26.85 -4.26 14.79
N GLN A 117 27.06 -5.56 14.73
CA GLN A 117 28.26 -6.24 15.23
C GLN A 117 29.09 -6.73 14.04
N GLY A 118 30.07 -5.94 13.63
CA GLY A 118 30.71 -6.07 12.34
C GLY A 118 29.84 -5.51 11.21
N GLU A 119 30.20 -5.83 9.99
CA GLU A 119 29.43 -5.55 8.79
C GLU A 119 28.16 -6.40 8.75
N CYS A 120 26.98 -5.80 8.54
CA CYS A 120 25.76 -6.59 8.52
C CYS A 120 24.67 -6.00 7.60
N MET A 121 23.75 -6.87 7.18
CA MET A 121 22.53 -6.50 6.45
C MET A 121 21.29 -7.05 7.13
N THR A 122 20.27 -6.20 7.28
CA THR A 122 18.94 -6.60 7.73
C THR A 122 17.91 -6.21 6.68
N TYR A 123 17.02 -7.14 6.35
CA TYR A 123 15.88 -6.91 5.46
C TYR A 123 14.65 -6.67 6.31
N SER A 124 14.06 -5.50 6.14
CA SER A 124 12.84 -5.10 6.86
C SER A 124 11.65 -5.24 5.93
N VAL A 125 10.76 -6.20 6.20
CA VAL A 125 9.50 -6.35 5.49
C VAL A 125 8.45 -5.52 6.23
N GLY A 126 8.11 -4.38 5.66
CA GLY A 126 7.21 -3.38 6.24
C GLY A 126 5.75 -3.59 5.84
N PHE A 127 4.84 -3.20 6.74
CA PHE A 127 3.40 -3.33 6.52
C PHE A 127 2.71 -1.97 6.60
N ARG A 128 1.71 -1.76 5.75
CA ARG A 128 0.86 -0.57 5.79
C ARG A 128 -0.08 -0.61 6.99
N VAL A 129 -0.20 0.50 7.67
CA VAL A 129 -1.23 0.75 8.70
C VAL A 129 -2.00 2.00 8.30
N PRO A 130 -3.13 1.86 7.57
CA PRO A 130 -3.93 3.00 7.18
C PRO A 130 -4.41 3.78 8.41
N GLN A 131 -4.21 5.09 8.43
CA GLN A 131 -4.75 5.96 9.45
C GLN A 131 -6.16 6.40 9.05
N THR A 132 -7.09 6.46 10.00
CA THR A 132 -8.50 6.78 9.75
C THR A 132 -8.66 8.13 9.02
N GLY A 133 -7.93 9.16 9.45
CA GLY A 133 -8.01 10.50 8.85
C GLY A 133 -7.49 10.53 7.41
N ASP A 134 -6.34 9.91 7.18
CA ASP A 134 -5.73 9.85 5.85
C ASP A 134 -6.61 9.05 4.88
N LEU A 135 -7.10 7.89 5.32
CA LEU A 135 -8.00 7.05 4.52
C LEU A 135 -9.28 7.79 4.18
N ALA A 136 -9.90 8.47 5.16
CA ALA A 136 -11.11 9.24 4.92
C ALA A 136 -10.87 10.37 3.90
N ARG A 137 -9.76 11.10 4.01
CA ARG A 137 -9.39 12.16 3.07
C ARG A 137 -9.24 11.61 1.65
N GLU A 138 -8.47 10.56 1.47
CA GLU A 138 -8.22 9.93 0.16
C GLU A 138 -9.51 9.43 -0.50
N LEU A 139 -10.37 8.77 0.27
CA LEU A 139 -11.64 8.27 -0.25
C LEU A 139 -12.60 9.41 -0.61
N LEU A 140 -12.67 10.49 0.19
CA LEU A 140 -13.50 11.66 -0.12
C LEU A 140 -13.03 12.36 -1.39
N VAL A 141 -11.72 12.49 -1.61
CA VAL A 141 -11.17 13.07 -2.85
C VAL A 141 -11.62 12.25 -4.06
N ARG A 142 -11.46 10.92 -4.03
CA ARG A 142 -11.84 10.04 -5.13
C ARG A 142 -13.36 10.02 -5.38
N LEU A 143 -14.15 10.00 -4.31
CA LEU A 143 -15.60 10.04 -4.42
C LEU A 143 -16.12 11.38 -4.93
N SER A 144 -15.37 12.48 -4.77
CA SER A 144 -15.76 13.80 -5.27
C SER A 144 -15.83 13.87 -6.81
N GLU A 145 -15.03 13.06 -7.52
CA GLU A 145 -14.98 13.01 -8.98
C GLU A 145 -16.33 12.58 -9.59
N GLY A 146 -17.07 11.69 -8.94
CA GLY A 146 -18.40 11.24 -9.36
C GLY A 146 -19.55 11.86 -8.59
N ALA A 147 -19.28 12.81 -7.69
CA ALA A 147 -20.30 13.34 -6.76
C ALA A 147 -21.42 14.11 -7.45
N GLU A 148 -21.11 14.86 -8.50
CA GLU A 148 -22.09 15.64 -9.27
C GLU A 148 -23.11 14.72 -9.94
N GLU A 149 -22.65 13.67 -10.63
CA GLU A 149 -23.50 12.68 -11.27
C GLU A 149 -24.35 11.93 -10.24
N ALA A 150 -23.77 11.50 -9.14
CA ALA A 150 -24.45 10.74 -8.09
C ALA A 150 -25.49 11.55 -7.32
N ALA A 151 -25.23 12.85 -7.07
CA ALA A 151 -26.15 13.74 -6.36
C ALA A 151 -27.31 14.20 -7.24
N GLY A 152 -27.08 14.32 -8.56
CA GLY A 152 -28.05 14.81 -9.55
C GLY A 152 -28.14 16.33 -9.59
N GLY A 153 -28.97 16.84 -10.52
CA GLY A 153 -29.10 18.27 -10.83
C GLY A 153 -30.27 18.96 -10.14
N ASP A 154 -30.78 18.48 -9.01
CA ASP A 154 -31.90 19.13 -8.29
C ASP A 154 -31.52 20.54 -7.83
N LEU A 155 -32.43 21.48 -8.03
CA LEU A 155 -32.26 22.87 -7.56
C LEU A 155 -32.92 23.07 -6.19
N TYR A 156 -32.26 23.82 -5.32
CA TYR A 156 -32.86 24.29 -4.08
C TYR A 156 -34.09 25.16 -4.37
N LYS A 157 -35.17 24.96 -3.62
CA LYS A 157 -36.41 25.69 -3.75
C LYS A 157 -36.87 26.17 -2.38
N ASP A 158 -37.14 27.45 -2.28
CA ASP A 158 -37.60 28.14 -1.07
C ASP A 158 -38.85 29.03 -1.27
N ALA A 159 -39.68 28.68 -2.24
CA ALA A 159 -40.86 29.47 -2.62
C ALA A 159 -41.81 29.81 -1.46
N THR A 160 -41.76 29.08 -0.36
CA THR A 160 -42.54 29.28 0.87
C THR A 160 -41.78 30.02 1.97
N GLN A 161 -40.53 30.42 1.74
CA GLN A 161 -39.72 31.12 2.73
C GLN A 161 -40.27 32.54 2.97
N PRO A 162 -40.67 32.87 4.20
CA PRO A 162 -41.14 34.25 4.49
C PRO A 162 -39.94 35.21 4.48
N ALA A 163 -40.27 36.52 4.42
CA ALA A 163 -39.26 37.57 4.57
C ALA A 163 -38.52 37.43 5.90
N VAL A 164 -37.21 37.59 5.87
CA VAL A 164 -36.34 37.40 7.03
C VAL A 164 -35.90 38.73 7.64
N ALA A 165 -35.84 38.80 8.97
CA ALA A 165 -35.30 39.94 9.70
C ALA A 165 -33.79 39.95 9.80
N LYS A 166 -33.14 38.78 9.59
CA LYS A 166 -31.67 38.56 9.68
C LYS A 166 -31.17 37.94 8.39
N PRO A 167 -30.92 38.74 7.33
CA PRO A 167 -30.61 38.22 6.01
C PRO A 167 -29.25 37.50 5.92
N ALA A 168 -28.36 37.73 6.86
CA ALA A 168 -27.07 37.04 6.92
C ALA A 168 -27.12 35.67 7.65
N ALA A 169 -28.25 35.30 8.24
CA ALA A 169 -28.40 33.99 8.84
C ALA A 169 -28.57 32.91 7.74
N MET A 170 -27.81 31.82 7.85
CA MET A 170 -27.92 30.70 6.91
C MET A 170 -29.31 30.05 7.00
N PRO A 171 -30.05 29.89 5.89
CA PRO A 171 -31.34 29.21 5.90
C PRO A 171 -31.17 27.72 6.29
N GLU A 172 -32.00 27.28 7.24
CA GLU A 172 -32.00 25.88 7.68
C GLU A 172 -32.31 24.91 6.53
N GLY A 173 -33.27 25.27 5.67
CA GLY A 173 -33.63 24.47 4.50
C GLY A 173 -32.47 24.29 3.50
N LEU A 174 -31.60 25.30 3.33
CA LEU A 174 -30.43 25.20 2.49
C LEU A 174 -29.38 24.27 3.11
N ALA A 175 -29.21 24.29 4.43
CA ALA A 175 -28.33 23.40 5.14
C ALA A 175 -28.78 21.93 5.02
N GLU A 176 -30.09 21.66 5.15
CA GLU A 176 -30.64 20.30 4.95
C GLU A 176 -30.56 19.85 3.48
N PHE A 177 -30.74 20.76 2.52
CA PHE A 177 -30.55 20.46 1.11
C PHE A 177 -29.08 20.05 0.81
N ALA A 178 -28.13 20.81 1.33
CA ALA A 178 -26.67 20.47 1.17
C ALA A 178 -26.31 19.13 1.80
N LYS A 179 -26.82 18.85 3.00
CA LYS A 179 -26.66 17.56 3.67
C LYS A 179 -27.25 16.41 2.85
N SER A 180 -28.46 16.61 2.28
CA SER A 180 -29.10 15.63 1.38
C SER A 180 -28.25 15.35 0.12
N ALA A 181 -27.67 16.40 -0.47
CA ALA A 181 -26.80 16.27 -1.63
C ALA A 181 -25.57 15.40 -1.33
N LEU A 182 -24.89 15.65 -0.19
CA LEU A 182 -23.77 14.82 0.26
C LEU A 182 -24.19 13.37 0.53
N GLN A 183 -25.34 13.17 1.16
CA GLN A 183 -25.86 11.81 1.42
C GLN A 183 -26.15 11.05 0.12
N LYS A 184 -26.68 11.74 -0.92
CA LYS A 184 -26.91 11.14 -2.23
C LYS A 184 -25.57 10.77 -2.90
N ALA A 185 -24.58 11.65 -2.89
CA ALA A 185 -23.26 11.41 -3.46
C ALA A 185 -22.55 10.19 -2.82
N LEU A 186 -22.76 9.96 -1.53
CA LEU A 186 -22.14 8.85 -0.77
C LEU A 186 -23.02 7.59 -0.69
N LYS A 187 -24.18 7.57 -1.36
CA LYS A 187 -25.17 6.50 -1.20
C LYS A 187 -24.74 5.16 -1.83
N ASP A 188 -23.93 5.19 -2.89
CA ASP A 188 -23.54 3.97 -3.57
C ASP A 188 -22.36 3.26 -2.83
N PRO A 189 -22.60 2.12 -2.17
CA PRO A 189 -21.55 1.39 -1.47
C PRO A 189 -20.49 0.82 -2.45
N LYS A 190 -20.83 0.61 -3.72
CA LYS A 190 -19.89 0.12 -4.73
C LYS A 190 -18.89 1.21 -5.14
N ALA A 191 -19.32 2.48 -5.16
CA ALA A 191 -18.42 3.60 -5.40
C ALA A 191 -17.34 3.69 -4.31
N LEU A 192 -17.71 3.48 -3.04
CA LEU A 192 -16.76 3.44 -1.93
C LEU A 192 -15.79 2.25 -2.04
N GLN A 193 -16.30 1.06 -2.37
CA GLN A 193 -15.46 -0.14 -2.55
C GLN A 193 -14.49 0.04 -3.72
N ARG A 194 -14.97 0.63 -4.84
CA ARG A 194 -14.14 0.94 -5.99
C ARG A 194 -13.02 1.93 -5.63
N ALA A 195 -13.36 3.07 -5.04
CA ALA A 195 -12.39 4.07 -4.60
C ALA A 195 -11.35 3.50 -3.64
N LEU A 196 -11.76 2.60 -2.73
CA LEU A 196 -10.83 1.92 -1.83
C LEU A 196 -9.87 0.98 -2.57
N GLY A 197 -10.37 0.16 -3.50
CA GLY A 197 -9.54 -0.76 -4.28
C GLY A 197 -8.55 -0.03 -5.18
N GLU A 198 -8.97 1.04 -5.85
CA GLU A 198 -8.11 1.92 -6.64
C GLU A 198 -7.01 2.56 -5.76
N TYR A 199 -7.37 3.11 -4.60
CA TYR A 199 -6.41 3.67 -3.64
C TYR A 199 -5.38 2.64 -3.15
N LEU A 200 -5.82 1.44 -2.79
CA LEU A 200 -4.93 0.41 -2.25
C LEU A 200 -3.97 -0.16 -3.29
N THR A 201 -4.34 -0.12 -4.57
CA THR A 201 -3.51 -0.61 -5.68
C THR A 201 -2.68 0.48 -6.35
N GLU A 202 -2.92 1.76 -6.05
CA GLU A 202 -2.15 2.86 -6.63
C GLU A 202 -0.65 2.68 -6.42
N PRO A 203 0.17 2.79 -7.47
CA PRO A 203 1.63 2.75 -7.37
C PRO A 203 2.15 3.89 -6.49
N LYS A 204 3.28 3.68 -5.83
CA LYS A 204 3.99 4.77 -5.13
C LYS A 204 4.45 5.81 -6.16
N ALA A 205 4.55 7.08 -5.75
CA ALA A 205 4.88 8.20 -6.64
C ALA A 205 6.23 8.07 -7.39
N ASN A 206 7.13 7.22 -6.90
CA ASN A 206 8.43 6.93 -7.52
C ASN A 206 8.44 5.62 -8.33
N VAL A 207 7.29 5.01 -8.56
CA VAL A 207 7.13 3.82 -9.40
C VAL A 207 6.66 4.24 -10.78
N TRP A 208 7.37 3.80 -11.80
CA TRP A 208 6.99 3.93 -13.20
C TRP A 208 7.12 2.58 -13.88
N PHE A 209 6.37 2.39 -14.95
CA PHE A 209 6.41 1.19 -15.76
C PHE A 209 7.04 1.54 -17.11
N GLU A 210 7.86 0.64 -17.62
CA GLU A 210 8.38 0.74 -18.99
C GLU A 210 7.38 0.04 -19.90
N MET A 211 7.06 0.66 -21.03
CA MET A 211 6.22 0.04 -22.05
C MET A 211 6.83 -1.31 -22.44
N GLY A 212 6.00 -2.32 -22.44
CA GLY A 212 6.38 -3.69 -22.80
C GLY A 212 6.28 -3.94 -24.29
N ASP A 213 6.86 -5.05 -24.73
CA ASP A 213 6.63 -5.56 -26.09
C ASP A 213 5.29 -6.29 -26.16
N MET A 214 4.39 -5.86 -27.06
CA MET A 214 3.16 -6.60 -27.34
C MET A 214 3.47 -7.87 -28.13
N PRO A 215 3.27 -9.05 -27.58
CA PRO A 215 3.46 -10.28 -28.33
C PRO A 215 2.29 -10.51 -29.30
N ASP A 216 2.55 -11.12 -30.46
CA ASP A 216 1.50 -11.55 -31.40
C ASP A 216 0.49 -12.50 -30.74
N LYS A 217 0.92 -13.22 -29.70
CA LYS A 217 0.09 -14.17 -28.95
C LYS A 217 0.62 -14.36 -27.54
N LEU A 218 -0.25 -14.20 -26.55
CA LEU A 218 0.03 -14.54 -25.15
C LEU A 218 -0.01 -16.07 -24.96
N LYS A 219 1.07 -16.64 -24.42
CA LYS A 219 1.15 -18.05 -24.00
C LYS A 219 1.02 -18.18 -22.48
N SER A 220 1.65 -17.27 -21.77
CA SER A 220 1.58 -17.14 -20.32
C SER A 220 1.87 -15.70 -19.96
N VAL A 221 1.45 -15.26 -18.78
CA VAL A 221 1.66 -13.88 -18.31
C VAL A 221 2.04 -13.88 -16.86
N ARG A 222 2.86 -12.90 -16.47
CA ARG A 222 3.24 -12.63 -15.08
C ARG A 222 3.10 -11.15 -14.78
N LEU A 223 2.54 -10.81 -13.61
CA LEU A 223 2.52 -9.43 -13.12
C LEU A 223 3.94 -8.90 -12.93
N ASP A 224 4.19 -7.67 -13.38
CA ASP A 224 5.43 -6.96 -13.01
C ASP A 224 5.56 -6.92 -11.49
N ARG A 225 6.79 -7.01 -10.94
CA ARG A 225 7.01 -7.00 -9.50
C ARG A 225 6.48 -5.72 -8.82
N ARG A 226 6.43 -4.61 -9.55
CA ARG A 226 5.92 -3.31 -9.10
C ARG A 226 4.39 -3.23 -9.16
N SER A 227 3.74 -4.06 -9.96
CA SER A 227 2.29 -4.08 -10.12
C SER A 227 1.58 -4.57 -8.85
N LYS A 228 0.56 -3.81 -8.44
CA LYS A 228 -0.34 -4.14 -7.34
C LYS A 228 -1.70 -4.51 -7.91
N MET A 229 -2.09 -5.75 -7.74
CA MET A 229 -3.37 -6.26 -8.21
C MET A 229 -4.17 -6.81 -7.05
N MET A 230 -5.42 -6.37 -6.92
CA MET A 230 -6.38 -6.84 -5.93
C MET A 230 -7.77 -7.02 -6.55
N TYR A 231 -8.69 -7.56 -5.80
CA TYR A 231 -10.07 -7.72 -6.24
C TYR A 231 -11.07 -7.69 -5.08
N ASP A 232 -12.31 -7.37 -5.42
CA ASP A 232 -13.46 -7.61 -4.55
C ASP A 232 -14.48 -8.56 -5.24
N ASN A 233 -15.73 -8.56 -4.79
CA ASN A 233 -16.76 -9.39 -5.40
C ASN A 233 -17.20 -8.92 -6.80
N HIS A 234 -16.91 -7.69 -7.19
CA HIS A 234 -17.43 -7.03 -8.39
C HIS A 234 -16.35 -6.47 -9.31
N HIS A 235 -15.16 -6.20 -8.78
CA HIS A 235 -14.10 -5.50 -9.49
C HIS A 235 -12.76 -6.23 -9.36
N ILE A 236 -11.94 -6.01 -10.37
CA ILE A 236 -10.51 -6.23 -10.38
C ILE A 236 -9.86 -4.85 -10.33
N PHE A 237 -8.83 -4.71 -9.52
CA PHE A 237 -8.04 -3.49 -9.35
C PHE A 237 -6.60 -3.77 -9.75
N LEU A 238 -6.02 -2.91 -10.55
CA LEU A 238 -4.61 -2.98 -10.94
C LEU A 238 -4.05 -1.56 -11.05
N ASN A 239 -2.99 -1.29 -10.32
CA ASN A 239 -2.23 -0.03 -10.38
C ASN A 239 -3.07 1.25 -10.28
N GLY A 240 -4.13 1.25 -9.48
CA GLY A 240 -5.02 2.39 -9.27
C GLY A 240 -6.23 2.44 -10.19
N GLU A 241 -6.35 1.52 -11.12
CA GLU A 241 -7.50 1.39 -12.02
C GLU A 241 -8.41 0.24 -11.61
N SER A 242 -9.65 0.25 -12.13
CA SER A 242 -10.66 -0.76 -11.80
C SER A 242 -11.46 -1.21 -13.02
N TRP A 243 -11.72 -2.50 -13.09
CA TRP A 243 -12.55 -3.14 -14.12
C TRP A 243 -13.64 -3.99 -13.48
N ARG A 244 -14.83 -3.94 -14.04
CA ARG A 244 -15.87 -4.90 -13.67
C ARG A 244 -15.56 -6.25 -14.32
N ALA A 245 -15.54 -7.30 -13.53
CA ALA A 245 -15.34 -8.65 -14.01
C ALA A 245 -16.43 -9.58 -13.49
N ALA A 246 -16.89 -10.48 -14.36
CA ALA A 246 -17.91 -11.47 -14.05
C ALA A 246 -17.54 -12.84 -14.64
N GLY A 247 -18.16 -13.90 -14.13
CA GLY A 247 -18.03 -15.23 -14.70
C GLY A 247 -16.61 -15.79 -14.67
N GLN A 248 -16.21 -16.40 -15.78
CA GLN A 248 -14.94 -17.09 -15.93
C GLN A 248 -13.75 -16.13 -15.95
N ASP A 249 -13.88 -14.96 -16.59
CA ASP A 249 -12.83 -13.96 -16.65
C ASP A 249 -12.53 -13.36 -15.27
N ALA A 250 -13.56 -13.12 -14.45
CA ALA A 250 -13.34 -12.71 -13.06
C ALA A 250 -12.53 -13.76 -12.29
N SER A 251 -12.80 -15.04 -12.48
CA SER A 251 -12.05 -16.12 -11.83
C SER A 251 -10.60 -16.16 -12.32
N LEU A 252 -10.38 -15.93 -13.62
CA LEU A 252 -9.05 -15.87 -14.21
C LEU A 252 -8.23 -14.68 -13.66
N MET A 253 -8.83 -13.50 -13.63
CA MET A 253 -8.16 -12.29 -13.11
C MET A 253 -7.87 -12.37 -11.61
N ARG A 254 -8.77 -12.97 -10.83
CA ARG A 254 -8.50 -13.27 -9.39
C ARG A 254 -7.33 -14.24 -9.26
N ARG A 255 -7.26 -15.26 -10.09
CA ARG A 255 -6.13 -16.19 -10.13
C ARG A 255 -4.82 -15.47 -10.45
N LEU A 256 -4.83 -14.52 -11.43
CA LEU A 256 -3.67 -13.68 -11.70
C LEU A 256 -3.27 -12.83 -10.50
N ALA A 257 -4.21 -12.22 -9.81
CA ALA A 257 -3.93 -11.44 -8.60
C ALA A 257 -3.30 -12.31 -7.49
N ASP A 258 -3.88 -13.50 -7.23
CA ASP A 258 -3.45 -14.38 -6.15
C ASP A 258 -2.09 -15.04 -6.42
N CYS A 259 -1.85 -15.48 -7.65
CA CYS A 259 -0.65 -16.23 -8.02
C CYS A 259 0.40 -15.41 -8.76
N ARG A 260 0.05 -14.20 -9.18
CA ARG A 260 0.86 -13.25 -9.95
C ARG A 260 1.28 -13.77 -11.34
N GLU A 261 0.70 -14.90 -11.79
CA GLU A 261 0.96 -15.47 -13.10
C GLU A 261 -0.23 -16.29 -13.59
N LEU A 262 -0.36 -16.40 -14.90
CA LEU A 262 -1.26 -17.32 -15.59
C LEU A 262 -0.50 -18.14 -16.61
N THR A 263 -0.77 -19.43 -16.63
CA THR A 263 -0.19 -20.39 -17.56
C THR A 263 -0.95 -20.40 -18.91
N ASP A 264 -0.36 -21.01 -19.94
CA ASP A 264 -1.01 -21.23 -21.27
C ASP A 264 -2.36 -21.96 -21.14
N VAL A 265 -2.46 -22.92 -20.21
CA VAL A 265 -3.71 -23.67 -19.99
C VAL A 265 -4.81 -22.79 -19.40
N GLU A 266 -4.45 -21.85 -18.55
CA GLU A 266 -5.38 -20.91 -17.92
C GLU A 266 -5.79 -19.82 -18.93
N LEU A 267 -4.86 -19.28 -19.71
CA LEU A 267 -5.14 -18.28 -20.74
C LEU A 267 -6.06 -18.79 -21.86
N LYS A 268 -6.01 -20.07 -22.20
CA LYS A 268 -6.94 -20.69 -23.16
C LYS A 268 -8.41 -20.62 -22.72
N LYS A 269 -8.67 -20.31 -21.46
CA LYS A 269 -10.03 -20.14 -20.91
C LYS A 269 -10.51 -18.69 -20.92
N ALA A 270 -9.62 -17.74 -21.24
CA ALA A 270 -9.94 -16.33 -21.29
C ALA A 270 -10.85 -16.00 -22.47
N SER A 271 -11.77 -15.06 -22.30
CA SER A 271 -12.51 -14.47 -23.39
C SER A 271 -11.61 -13.58 -24.28
N SER A 272 -12.11 -13.17 -25.44
CA SER A 272 -11.42 -12.17 -26.29
C SER A 272 -11.20 -10.86 -25.57
N GLU A 273 -12.16 -10.43 -24.78
CA GLU A 273 -12.10 -9.20 -23.98
C GLU A 273 -11.01 -9.29 -22.89
N ALA A 274 -10.94 -10.41 -22.17
CA ALA A 274 -9.91 -10.63 -21.16
C ALA A 274 -8.50 -10.70 -21.77
N LEU A 275 -8.36 -11.34 -22.94
CA LEU A 275 -7.08 -11.36 -23.67
C LEU A 275 -6.68 -9.98 -24.17
N SER A 276 -7.61 -9.18 -24.69
CA SER A 276 -7.34 -7.80 -25.12
C SER A 276 -6.86 -6.93 -23.93
N LEU A 277 -7.52 -7.06 -22.79
CA LEU A 277 -7.12 -6.34 -21.56
C LEU A 277 -5.71 -6.76 -21.08
N LEU A 278 -5.40 -8.05 -21.12
CA LEU A 278 -4.07 -8.55 -20.76
C LEU A 278 -2.99 -8.06 -21.73
N MET A 279 -3.31 -7.91 -23.01
CA MET A 279 -2.40 -7.33 -24.00
C MET A 279 -2.17 -5.83 -23.77
N GLU A 280 -3.22 -5.07 -23.43
CA GLU A 280 -3.11 -3.68 -23.02
C GLU A 280 -2.21 -3.54 -21.79
N TRP A 281 -2.40 -4.36 -20.77
CA TRP A 281 -1.52 -4.36 -19.59
C TRP A 281 -0.07 -4.80 -19.89
N CYS A 282 0.16 -5.58 -20.97
CA CYS A 282 1.51 -5.86 -21.45
C CYS A 282 2.15 -4.63 -22.08
N ASP A 283 1.40 -3.87 -22.86
CA ASP A 283 1.86 -2.61 -23.47
C ASP A 283 2.20 -1.56 -22.38
N ASP A 284 1.37 -1.48 -21.34
CA ASP A 284 1.61 -0.61 -20.18
C ASP A 284 2.79 -1.09 -19.29
N GLY A 285 3.33 -2.27 -19.53
CA GLY A 285 4.40 -2.86 -18.72
C GLY A 285 3.94 -3.34 -17.33
N TRP A 286 2.64 -3.47 -17.11
CA TRP A 286 2.07 -3.96 -15.84
C TRP A 286 2.10 -5.48 -15.73
N VAL A 287 2.09 -6.12 -16.87
CA VAL A 287 2.15 -7.58 -17.04
C VAL A 287 3.21 -7.88 -18.10
N HIS A 288 3.91 -8.99 -17.96
CA HIS A 288 4.90 -9.44 -18.93
C HIS A 288 4.53 -10.81 -19.47
N PRO A 289 4.74 -11.05 -20.78
CA PRO A 289 4.74 -12.42 -21.30
C PRO A 289 5.76 -13.24 -20.49
N ALA A 290 5.39 -14.47 -20.12
CA ALA A 290 6.28 -15.42 -19.46
C ALA A 290 6.52 -16.61 -20.39
N ASP A 291 7.69 -17.22 -20.31
CA ASP A 291 8.09 -18.38 -21.12
C ASP A 291 7.44 -19.69 -20.64
#